data_393177dcb9cd2861f8438d137dc8e0e6
#
_entry.id   393177dcb9cd2861f8438d137dc8e0e6
#
_cell.length_a   1.000
_cell.length_b   1.000
_cell.length_c   1.000
_cell.angle_alpha   90.00
_cell.angle_beta   90.00
_cell.angle_gamma   90.00
#
_symmetry.space_group_name_H-M   'P 1'
#
loop_
_entity.id
_entity.type
_entity.pdbx_description
1 polymer ?
#
loop_
_entity_poly.entity_id
_entity_poly.type
_entity_poly.pdbx_seq_one_letter_code
_entity_poly.pdbx_strand_id
1 'polypeptide(L)'
;MHRTKVCAEEKLHTVLDILAGKESVSHAVARLSVNKSSVQGWITSYKGNGVDAFMHTQNKPYSIECKIQAVTAYLNKEGSLSAICEKFGLRSNKQLRNWIKKYNGHEELKASGTGGTSIMTKGKKTTFDERVEIAAYCISHEHNYAETAE
;
A
#
# COMPACT_ATOMS: atom_id res chain seq x y z
N MET A 1 8.78 1.34 27.29
CA MET A 1 9.92 1.85 26.49
C MET A 1 9.38 2.68 25.33
N HIS A 2 9.66 3.96 25.34
CA HIS A 2 9.34 4.83 24.21
C HIS A 2 10.17 4.38 22.98
N ARG A 3 9.52 3.84 21.95
CA ARG A 3 10.17 3.60 20.66
C ARG A 3 10.51 4.95 20.05
N THR A 4 11.79 5.30 20.02
CA THR A 4 12.29 6.46 19.29
C THR A 4 11.94 6.30 17.83
N LYS A 5 11.16 7.24 17.30
CA LYS A 5 10.76 7.24 15.91
C LYS A 5 11.91 7.77 15.07
N VAL A 6 12.68 6.87 14.47
CA VAL A 6 13.79 7.24 13.56
C VAL A 6 13.23 8.02 12.38
N CYS A 7 13.77 9.19 12.06
CA CYS A 7 13.32 10.02 10.95
C CYS A 7 13.69 9.40 9.57
N ALA A 8 13.10 9.90 8.50
CA ALA A 8 13.31 9.38 7.16
C ALA A 8 14.75 9.56 6.67
N GLU A 9 15.33 10.72 6.95
CA GLU A 9 16.71 11.07 6.60
C GLU A 9 17.72 10.18 7.31
N GLU A 10 17.51 9.92 8.60
CA GLU A 10 18.38 9.07 9.41
C GLU A 10 18.33 7.60 8.93
N LYS A 11 17.15 7.11 8.53
CA LYS A 11 17.02 5.78 7.91
C LYS A 11 17.78 5.68 6.60
N LEU A 12 17.65 6.71 5.75
CA LEU A 12 18.33 6.77 4.46
C LEU A 12 19.85 6.79 4.66
N HIS A 13 20.34 7.66 5.53
CA HIS A 13 21.76 7.78 5.83
C HIS A 13 22.34 6.46 6.36
N THR A 14 21.65 5.83 7.31
CA THR A 14 22.06 4.52 7.87
C THR A 14 22.13 3.44 6.78
N VAL A 15 21.16 3.39 5.88
CA VAL A 15 21.16 2.41 4.77
C VAL A 15 22.32 2.66 3.83
N LEU A 16 22.60 3.92 3.48
CA LEU A 16 23.72 4.28 2.60
C LEU A 16 25.07 3.91 3.24
N ASP A 17 25.26 4.17 4.53
CA ASP A 17 26.48 3.84 5.23
C ASP A 17 26.68 2.31 5.33
N ILE A 18 25.63 1.54 5.54
CA ILE A 18 25.70 0.08 5.53
C ILE A 18 26.06 -0.45 4.15
N LEU A 19 25.43 0.07 3.08
CA LEU A 19 25.71 -0.35 1.72
C LEU A 19 27.11 0.05 1.25
N ALA A 20 27.63 1.17 1.75
CA ALA A 20 29.00 1.60 1.51
C ALA A 20 30.05 0.86 2.37
N GLY A 21 29.62 -0.04 3.25
CA GLY A 21 30.51 -0.78 4.15
C GLY A 21 31.10 0.04 5.31
N LYS A 22 30.60 1.27 5.53
CA LYS A 22 31.06 2.15 6.61
C LYS A 22 30.49 1.77 7.97
N GLU A 23 29.29 1.21 8.00
CA GLU A 23 28.59 0.80 9.22
C GLU A 23 28.07 -0.63 9.10
N SER A 24 28.15 -1.40 10.16
CA SER A 24 27.51 -2.73 10.20
C SER A 24 26.05 -2.64 10.65
N VAL A 25 25.22 -3.61 10.22
CA VAL A 25 23.83 -3.70 10.66
C VAL A 25 23.72 -3.77 12.18
N SER A 26 24.62 -4.49 12.84
CA SER A 26 24.63 -4.63 14.31
C SER A 26 24.96 -3.30 15.02
N HIS A 27 25.86 -2.53 14.45
CA HIS A 27 26.21 -1.20 14.98
C HIS A 27 25.04 -0.22 14.82
N ALA A 28 24.40 -0.18 13.66
CA ALA A 28 23.20 0.64 13.40
C ALA A 28 22.05 0.28 14.36
N VAL A 29 21.83 -1.00 14.62
CA VAL A 29 20.83 -1.50 15.58
C VAL A 29 21.10 -0.96 16.99
N ALA A 30 22.35 -1.02 17.45
CA ALA A 30 22.74 -0.52 18.77
C ALA A 30 22.60 1.01 18.85
N ARG A 31 23.10 1.73 17.85
CA ARG A 31 23.09 3.20 17.79
C ARG A 31 21.66 3.77 17.78
N LEU A 32 20.77 3.17 16.99
CA LEU A 32 19.39 3.65 16.82
C LEU A 32 18.39 3.00 17.77
N SER A 33 18.81 2.04 18.58
CA SER A 33 17.95 1.27 19.49
C SER A 33 16.72 0.66 18.77
N VAL A 34 16.94 0.13 17.58
CA VAL A 34 15.90 -0.51 16.75
C VAL A 34 16.16 -2.00 16.57
N ASN A 35 15.17 -2.75 16.14
CA ASN A 35 15.33 -4.17 15.84
C ASN A 35 16.12 -4.39 14.54
N LYS A 36 16.91 -5.46 14.49
CA LYS A 36 17.67 -5.87 13.30
C LYS A 36 16.76 -6.01 12.06
N SER A 37 15.56 -6.57 12.24
CA SER A 37 14.57 -6.71 11.19
C SER A 37 14.10 -5.36 10.62
N SER A 38 14.08 -4.30 11.44
CA SER A 38 13.75 -2.95 10.95
C SER A 38 14.82 -2.42 10.01
N VAL A 39 16.09 -2.54 10.38
CA VAL A 39 17.22 -2.12 9.54
C VAL A 39 17.27 -2.91 8.24
N GLN A 40 17.07 -4.23 8.31
CA GLN A 40 16.98 -5.08 7.11
C GLN A 40 15.80 -4.70 6.21
N GLY A 41 14.65 -4.37 6.81
CA GLY A 41 13.49 -3.86 6.08
C GLY A 41 13.78 -2.54 5.36
N TRP A 42 14.54 -1.63 5.96
CA TRP A 42 14.96 -0.39 5.32
C TRP A 42 15.90 -0.65 4.14
N ILE A 43 16.86 -1.57 4.28
CA ILE A 43 17.77 -1.96 3.20
C ILE A 43 16.97 -2.54 2.02
N THR A 44 16.05 -3.47 2.29
CA THR A 44 15.19 -4.07 1.26
C THR A 44 14.33 -3.01 0.57
N SER A 45 13.73 -2.09 1.33
CA SER A 45 12.94 -0.99 0.78
C SER A 45 13.77 -0.06 -0.10
N TYR A 46 14.99 0.26 0.31
CA TYR A 46 15.91 1.09 -0.47
C TYR A 46 16.31 0.41 -1.78
N LYS A 47 16.65 -0.88 -1.74
CA LYS A 47 17.01 -1.66 -2.94
C LYS A 47 15.87 -1.73 -3.97
N GLY A 48 14.62 -1.83 -3.50
CA GLY A 48 13.46 -1.89 -4.38
C GLY A 48 12.92 -0.53 -4.86
N ASN A 49 13.10 0.54 -4.09
CA ASN A 49 12.49 1.84 -4.34
C ASN A 49 13.45 3.03 -4.27
N GLY A 50 14.72 2.81 -4.01
CA GLY A 50 15.71 3.89 -3.87
C GLY A 50 15.38 4.85 -2.72
N VAL A 51 15.73 6.11 -2.91
CA VAL A 51 15.49 7.22 -1.95
C VAL A 51 13.99 7.40 -1.66
N ASP A 52 13.15 7.15 -2.65
CA ASP A 52 11.69 7.28 -2.54
C ASP A 52 11.07 6.39 -1.46
N ALA A 53 11.76 5.30 -1.07
CA ALA A 53 11.33 4.44 0.03
C ALA A 53 11.10 5.22 1.34
N PHE A 54 11.83 6.32 1.55
CA PHE A 54 11.83 7.08 2.80
C PHE A 54 11.21 8.48 2.65
N MET A 55 11.27 9.07 1.47
CA MET A 55 10.83 10.46 1.24
C MET A 55 9.32 10.60 1.07
N HIS A 56 8.64 9.60 0.50
CA HIS A 56 7.21 9.66 0.29
C HIS A 56 6.43 9.01 1.42
N THR A 57 5.58 9.80 2.09
CA THR A 57 4.67 9.33 3.15
C THR A 57 3.39 8.71 2.58
N GLN A 58 3.08 8.99 1.31
CA GLN A 58 1.87 8.49 0.65
C GLN A 58 2.01 7.04 0.20
N ASN A 59 0.89 6.34 0.12
CA ASN A 59 0.84 4.97 -0.37
C ASN A 59 1.21 4.91 -1.86
N LYS A 60 2.22 4.09 -2.20
CA LYS A 60 2.58 3.83 -3.60
C LYS A 60 1.43 3.06 -4.27
N PRO A 61 0.89 3.55 -5.39
CA PRO A 61 -0.09 2.80 -6.16
C PRO A 61 0.58 1.61 -6.88
N TYR A 62 -0.12 0.50 -6.96
CA TYR A 62 0.32 -0.69 -7.69
C TYR A 62 -0.80 -1.13 -8.63
N SER A 63 -0.46 -1.41 -9.88
CA SER A 63 -1.41 -1.96 -10.86
C SER A 63 -1.86 -3.37 -10.48
N ILE A 64 -2.94 -3.82 -11.06
CA ILE A 64 -3.46 -5.19 -10.85
C ILE A 64 -2.44 -6.20 -11.37
N GLU A 65 -1.85 -5.94 -12.54
CA GLU A 65 -0.84 -6.79 -13.16
C GLU A 65 0.38 -6.97 -12.25
N CYS A 66 0.89 -5.88 -11.67
CA CYS A 66 2.02 -5.92 -10.73
C CYS A 66 1.69 -6.80 -9.51
N LYS A 67 0.47 -6.71 -8.97
CA LYS A 67 0.04 -7.53 -7.83
C LYS A 67 -0.04 -9.01 -8.19
N ILE A 68 -0.65 -9.32 -9.34
CA ILE A 68 -0.77 -10.71 -9.83
C ILE A 68 0.62 -11.28 -10.09
N GLN A 69 1.50 -10.58 -10.79
CA GLN A 69 2.85 -11.03 -11.09
C GLN A 69 3.66 -11.28 -9.81
N ALA A 70 3.60 -10.37 -8.83
CA ALA A 70 4.30 -10.54 -7.57
C ALA A 70 3.77 -11.74 -6.77
N VAL A 71 2.47 -11.97 -6.74
CA VAL A 71 1.85 -13.13 -6.07
C VAL A 71 2.23 -14.42 -6.80
N THR A 72 2.14 -14.45 -8.13
CA THR A 72 2.49 -15.62 -8.95
C THR A 72 3.96 -15.97 -8.79
N ALA A 73 4.87 -15.00 -8.83
CA ALA A 73 6.30 -15.20 -8.61
C ALA A 73 6.59 -15.83 -7.23
N TYR A 74 5.85 -15.41 -6.20
CA TYR A 74 5.97 -16.01 -4.87
C TYR A 74 5.44 -17.44 -4.82
N LEU A 75 4.29 -17.71 -5.43
CA LEU A 75 3.69 -19.06 -5.48
C LEU A 75 4.53 -20.03 -6.29
N ASN A 76 5.19 -19.56 -7.35
CA ASN A 76 6.15 -20.31 -8.15
C ASN A 76 7.50 -20.52 -7.45
N LYS A 77 7.66 -20.04 -6.21
CA LYS A 77 8.89 -20.14 -5.41
C LYS A 77 10.10 -19.48 -6.07
N GLU A 78 9.90 -18.40 -6.85
CA GLU A 78 10.98 -17.64 -7.49
C GLU A 78 11.89 -16.90 -6.50
N GLY A 79 11.46 -16.76 -5.25
CA GLY A 79 12.25 -16.15 -4.20
C GLY A 79 11.53 -15.99 -2.88
N SER A 80 12.23 -15.46 -1.89
CA SER A 80 11.64 -15.12 -0.60
C SER A 80 10.72 -13.90 -0.73
N LEU A 81 9.84 -13.67 0.27
CA LEU A 81 9.00 -12.46 0.32
C LEU A 81 9.81 -11.17 0.11
N SER A 82 10.98 -11.08 0.74
CA SER A 82 11.86 -9.91 0.60
C SER A 82 12.43 -9.78 -0.81
N ALA A 83 12.86 -10.88 -1.42
CA ALA A 83 13.38 -10.87 -2.78
C ALA A 83 12.31 -10.48 -3.81
N ILE A 84 11.08 -10.97 -3.64
CA ILE A 84 9.95 -10.57 -4.49
C ILE A 84 9.60 -9.09 -4.28
N CYS A 85 9.62 -8.60 -3.04
CA CYS A 85 9.40 -7.18 -2.76
C CYS A 85 10.47 -6.30 -3.41
N GLU A 86 11.73 -6.73 -3.39
CA GLU A 86 12.83 -6.02 -4.06
C GLU A 86 12.64 -6.00 -5.58
N LYS A 87 12.33 -7.17 -6.19
CA LYS A 87 12.11 -7.34 -7.63
C LYS A 87 10.97 -6.46 -8.17
N PHE A 88 9.86 -6.38 -7.46
CA PHE A 88 8.66 -5.63 -7.86
C PHE A 88 8.56 -4.23 -7.23
N GLY A 89 9.57 -3.77 -6.52
CA GLY A 89 9.58 -2.47 -5.87
C GLY A 89 8.48 -2.28 -4.83
N LEU A 90 8.16 -3.32 -4.07
CA LEU A 90 7.16 -3.28 -3.03
C LEU A 90 7.73 -2.68 -1.75
N ARG A 91 7.00 -1.78 -1.11
CA ARG A 91 7.46 -1.12 0.12
C ARG A 91 7.41 -2.00 1.35
N SER A 92 6.63 -3.07 1.35
CA SER A 92 6.38 -3.86 2.54
C SER A 92 6.05 -5.31 2.23
N ASN A 93 6.70 -6.24 2.93
CA ASN A 93 6.36 -7.66 2.91
C ASN A 93 4.92 -7.93 3.37
N LYS A 94 4.38 -7.07 4.26
CA LYS A 94 2.99 -7.14 4.72
C LYS A 94 2.01 -6.94 3.56
N GLN A 95 2.34 -6.05 2.64
CA GLN A 95 1.54 -5.77 1.45
C GLN A 95 1.44 -7.00 0.55
N LEU A 96 2.57 -7.64 0.26
CA LEU A 96 2.62 -8.87 -0.53
C LEU A 96 1.85 -10.01 0.16
N ARG A 97 2.03 -10.20 1.49
CA ARG A 97 1.27 -11.20 2.25
C ARG A 97 -0.25 -10.99 2.15
N ASN A 98 -0.71 -9.74 2.21
CA ASN A 98 -2.12 -9.43 2.08
C ASN A 98 -2.64 -9.76 0.67
N TRP A 99 -1.85 -9.51 -0.37
CA TRP A 99 -2.23 -9.88 -1.75
C TRP A 99 -2.28 -11.40 -1.93
N ILE A 100 -1.31 -12.13 -1.39
CA ILE A 100 -1.30 -13.60 -1.41
C ILE A 100 -2.55 -14.15 -0.71
N LYS A 101 -2.90 -13.60 0.47
CA LYS A 101 -4.10 -14.01 1.21
C LYS A 101 -5.37 -13.78 0.40
N LYS A 102 -5.49 -12.63 -0.25
CA LYS A 102 -6.65 -12.31 -1.10
C LYS A 102 -6.71 -13.22 -2.32
N TYR A 103 -5.59 -13.42 -2.99
CA TYR A 103 -5.51 -14.30 -4.15
C TYR A 103 -5.89 -15.74 -3.81
N ASN A 104 -5.41 -16.28 -2.70
CA ASN A 104 -5.78 -17.62 -2.22
C ASN A 104 -7.24 -17.72 -1.73
N GLY A 105 -7.81 -16.61 -1.27
CA GLY A 105 -9.22 -16.50 -0.89
C GLY A 105 -10.17 -16.24 -2.05
N HIS A 106 -9.68 -16.29 -3.30
CA HIS A 106 -10.45 -15.94 -4.52
C HIS A 106 -11.05 -14.52 -4.50
N GLU A 107 -10.45 -13.61 -3.71
CA GLU A 107 -10.82 -12.20 -3.72
C GLU A 107 -10.12 -11.46 -4.86
N GLU A 108 -10.84 -10.56 -5.55
CA GLU A 108 -10.25 -9.73 -6.59
C GLU A 108 -9.15 -8.80 -6.04
N LEU A 109 -8.00 -8.81 -6.71
CA LEU A 109 -6.94 -7.84 -6.49
C LEU A 109 -7.26 -6.54 -7.25
N LYS A 110 -7.83 -5.56 -6.56
CA LYS A 110 -8.15 -4.25 -7.15
C LYS A 110 -6.90 -3.38 -7.27
N ALA A 111 -6.83 -2.52 -8.30
CA ALA A 111 -5.75 -1.55 -8.43
C ALA A 111 -5.67 -0.65 -7.17
N SER A 112 -4.44 -0.36 -6.71
CA SER A 112 -4.23 0.62 -5.65
C SER A 112 -4.19 2.01 -6.28
N GLY A 113 -4.95 2.95 -5.74
CA GLY A 113 -4.85 4.35 -6.19
C GLY A 113 -5.92 4.79 -7.19
N THR A 114 -6.87 3.95 -7.60
CA THR A 114 -8.21 4.46 -7.83
C THR A 114 -8.79 4.79 -6.46
N GLY A 115 -8.28 5.87 -5.88
CA GLY A 115 -9.04 6.63 -4.93
C GLY A 115 -10.21 7.23 -5.70
N GLY A 116 -11.13 6.40 -6.15
CA GLY A 116 -12.49 6.78 -6.08
C GLY A 116 -12.63 7.14 -4.61
N THR A 117 -12.70 8.41 -4.32
CA THR A 117 -13.36 8.85 -3.13
C THR A 117 -14.54 7.91 -3.03
N SER A 118 -14.45 6.96 -2.11
CA SER A 118 -15.64 6.35 -1.61
C SER A 118 -16.38 7.51 -0.96
N ILE A 119 -17.04 8.29 -1.78
CA ILE A 119 -18.24 8.98 -1.40
C ILE A 119 -19.28 7.87 -1.27
N MET A 120 -18.98 6.92 -0.43
CA MET A 120 -19.94 6.23 0.34
C MET A 120 -20.21 7.14 1.55
N THR A 121 -20.74 8.31 1.29
CA THR A 121 -21.79 8.79 2.14
C THR A 121 -22.64 7.55 2.35
N LYS A 122 -22.75 7.10 3.62
CA LYS A 122 -23.74 6.09 3.98
C LYS A 122 -25.07 6.66 3.47
N GLY A 123 -25.43 6.30 2.25
CA GLY A 123 -26.66 6.77 1.63
C GLY A 123 -27.78 6.42 2.59
N LYS A 124 -28.60 7.41 2.93
CA LYS A 124 -29.82 7.17 3.69
C LYS A 124 -30.49 5.96 3.06
N LYS A 125 -30.81 4.94 3.86
CA LYS A 125 -31.54 3.79 3.36
C LYS A 125 -32.91 4.28 2.90
N THR A 126 -33.08 4.42 1.59
CA THR A 126 -34.35 4.80 0.98
C THR A 126 -35.25 3.57 0.88
N THR A 127 -36.54 3.77 1.18
CA THR A 127 -37.55 2.76 0.97
C THR A 127 -37.81 2.54 -0.54
N PHE A 128 -38.51 1.47 -0.88
CA PHE A 128 -38.85 1.20 -2.28
C PHE A 128 -39.68 2.36 -2.88
N ASP A 129 -40.65 2.88 -2.12
CA ASP A 129 -41.55 3.95 -2.56
C ASP A 129 -40.77 5.26 -2.79
N GLU A 130 -39.85 5.64 -1.88
CA GLU A 130 -38.98 6.80 -2.09
C GLU A 130 -38.11 6.66 -3.35
N ARG A 131 -37.62 5.46 -3.68
CA ARG A 131 -36.86 5.23 -4.92
C ARG A 131 -37.71 5.41 -6.18
N VAL A 132 -38.97 4.98 -6.13
CA VAL A 132 -39.94 5.17 -7.23
C VAL A 132 -40.22 6.66 -7.42
N GLU A 133 -40.44 7.42 -6.34
CA GLU A 133 -40.67 8.86 -6.41
C GLU A 133 -39.45 9.60 -6.97
N ILE A 134 -38.23 9.28 -6.50
CA ILE A 134 -37.00 9.86 -7.03
C ILE A 134 -36.83 9.56 -8.52
N ALA A 135 -37.09 8.34 -8.93
CA ALA A 135 -36.99 7.96 -10.34
C ALA A 135 -38.03 8.70 -11.19
N ALA A 136 -39.27 8.82 -10.74
CA ALA A 136 -40.32 9.56 -11.41
C ALA A 136 -39.96 11.05 -11.53
N TYR A 137 -39.43 11.65 -10.48
CA TYR A 137 -38.96 13.04 -10.48
C TYR A 137 -37.83 13.25 -11.48
N CYS A 138 -36.81 12.39 -11.49
CA CYS A 138 -35.72 12.45 -12.46
C CYS A 138 -36.18 12.34 -13.90
N ILE A 139 -37.15 11.49 -14.18
CA ILE A 139 -37.74 11.32 -15.55
C ILE A 139 -38.50 12.59 -15.98
N SER A 140 -39.25 13.21 -15.05
CA SER A 140 -40.07 14.40 -15.36
C SER A 140 -39.21 15.67 -15.52
N HIS A 141 -37.97 15.71 -14.94
CA HIS A 141 -37.06 16.85 -14.97
C HIS A 141 -35.86 16.61 -15.89
N GLU A 142 -36.05 15.95 -17.02
CA GLU A 142 -35.05 15.75 -18.10
C GLU A 142 -33.71 15.13 -17.60
N HIS A 143 -33.79 14.24 -16.59
CA HIS A 143 -32.62 13.57 -16.00
C HIS A 143 -31.62 14.50 -15.28
N ASN A 144 -32.08 15.62 -14.75
CA ASN A 144 -31.21 16.49 -13.93
C ASN A 144 -30.99 15.87 -12.55
N TYR A 145 -29.99 14.99 -12.46
CA TYR A 145 -29.63 14.29 -11.21
C TYR A 145 -29.06 15.20 -10.12
N ALA A 146 -28.61 16.39 -10.47
CA ALA A 146 -28.04 17.34 -9.51
C ALA A 146 -29.11 17.97 -8.61
N GLU A 147 -30.30 18.25 -9.14
CA GLU A 147 -31.44 18.81 -8.37
C GLU A 147 -32.14 17.77 -7.50
N THR A 148 -31.98 16.48 -7.82
CA THR A 148 -32.65 15.38 -7.11
C THR A 148 -31.90 14.99 -5.82
N ALA A 149 -30.66 15.50 -5.61
CA ALA A 149 -29.81 15.13 -4.48
C ALA A 149 -29.92 16.10 -3.27
N GLU A 150 -30.65 17.22 -3.39
CA GLU A 150 -30.98 18.12 -2.27
C GLU A 150 -32.24 17.61 -1.55
#